data_f43a584f4852e9411d1a7e5ba31c5c12
#
_entry.id   f43a584f4852e9411d1a7e5ba31c5c12
#
_cell.length_a   1.000
_cell.length_b   1.000
_cell.length_c   1.000
_cell.angle_alpha   90.00
_cell.angle_beta   90.00
_cell.angle_gamma   90.00
#
_symmetry.space_group_name_H-M   'P 1'
#
loop_
_entity.id
_entity.type
_entity.pdbx_description
1 polymer ?
#
loop_
_entity_poly.entity_id
_entity_poly.type
_entity_poly.pdbx_seq_one_letter_code
_entity_poly.pdbx_strand_id
1 'polypeptide(L)'
;MKNFNIESQKGFTLLEALVSLLVVALALFGILGLQMRTLTDTQFGVRQSQAIRLIEGLSERIRLNPNSIISSVADNYIIDWSSATASGGTATSITCSSGCTAENLAKFDITQWQEAVKNTLPLGD
;
A
#
# COMPACT_ATOMS: atom_id res chain seq x y z
N MET A 1 49.72 10.30 60.28
CA MET A 1 49.20 11.38 59.49
C MET A 1 48.91 10.82 58.06
N LYS A 2 47.65 10.73 57.65
CA LYS A 2 47.22 10.14 56.39
C LYS A 2 47.22 11.27 55.36
N ASN A 3 48.12 11.21 54.37
CA ASN A 3 48.13 12.18 53.26
C ASN A 3 46.96 11.91 52.37
N PHE A 4 46.00 12.80 52.36
CA PHE A 4 44.92 12.81 51.33
C PHE A 4 45.50 13.36 50.02
N ASN A 5 45.69 12.50 49.03
CA ASN A 5 45.95 12.90 47.67
C ASN A 5 44.64 13.50 47.10
N ILE A 6 44.62 14.81 46.92
CA ILE A 6 43.56 15.51 46.20
C ILE A 6 43.84 15.29 44.72
N GLU A 7 43.18 14.31 44.11
CA GLU A 7 43.19 14.18 42.68
C GLU A 7 42.51 15.39 42.05
N SER A 8 43.24 16.04 41.17
CA SER A 8 42.77 17.21 40.42
C SER A 8 41.55 16.80 39.55
N GLN A 9 40.38 17.22 39.97
CA GLN A 9 39.16 17.09 39.17
C GLN A 9 39.28 18.02 37.96
N LYS A 10 39.41 17.42 36.75
CA LYS A 10 39.36 18.14 35.50
C LYS A 10 37.90 18.50 35.21
N GLY A 11 37.58 19.78 35.28
CA GLY A 11 36.26 20.29 34.94
C GLY A 11 35.97 20.12 33.44
N PHE A 12 34.74 19.78 33.13
CA PHE A 12 34.23 19.69 31.76
C PHE A 12 34.26 21.11 31.14
N THR A 13 34.89 21.28 29.99
CA THR A 13 34.97 22.59 29.35
C THR A 13 33.66 22.85 28.60
N LEU A 14 33.22 24.09 28.53
CA LEU A 14 32.03 24.54 27.82
C LEU A 14 32.09 24.17 26.32
N LEU A 15 33.28 24.20 25.75
CA LEU A 15 33.57 23.81 24.38
C LEU A 15 33.34 22.31 24.15
N GLU A 16 33.73 21.45 25.09
CA GLU A 16 33.54 20.00 25.02
C GLU A 16 32.05 19.63 25.04
N ALA A 17 31.26 20.33 25.88
CA ALA A 17 29.80 20.19 25.89
C ALA A 17 29.17 20.58 24.55
N LEU A 18 29.61 21.68 23.95
CA LEU A 18 29.10 22.12 22.63
C LEU A 18 29.43 21.12 21.53
N VAL A 19 30.67 20.61 21.49
CA VAL A 19 31.07 19.60 20.48
C VAL A 19 30.29 18.32 20.65
N SER A 20 30.10 17.87 21.93
CA SER A 20 29.32 16.67 22.19
C SER A 20 27.87 16.78 21.73
N LEU A 21 27.21 17.93 21.98
CA LEU A 21 25.84 18.17 21.51
C LEU A 21 25.76 18.20 19.98
N LEU A 22 26.76 18.77 19.30
CA LEU A 22 26.82 18.81 17.86
C LEU A 22 26.93 17.40 17.26
N VAL A 23 27.80 16.54 17.82
CA VAL A 23 27.94 15.15 17.36
C VAL A 23 26.64 14.36 17.57
N VAL A 24 25.99 14.51 18.73
CA VAL A 24 24.71 13.87 19.00
C VAL A 24 23.62 14.34 18.03
N ALA A 25 23.55 15.64 17.73
CA ALA A 25 22.59 16.17 16.78
C ALA A 25 22.77 15.57 15.37
N LEU A 26 24.01 15.47 14.89
CA LEU A 26 24.31 14.86 13.58
C LEU A 26 23.93 13.37 13.56
N ALA A 27 24.17 12.64 14.63
CA ALA A 27 23.79 11.23 14.76
C ALA A 27 22.27 11.05 14.68
N LEU A 28 21.49 11.92 15.36
CA LEU A 28 20.04 11.89 15.33
C LEU A 28 19.48 12.17 13.93
N PHE A 29 20.05 13.13 13.19
CA PHE A 29 19.65 13.38 11.80
C PHE A 29 19.90 12.18 10.89
N GLY A 30 20.99 11.46 11.11
CA GLY A 30 21.27 10.21 10.37
C GLY A 30 20.18 9.13 10.61
N ILE A 31 19.74 8.95 11.85
CA ILE A 31 18.70 7.98 12.21
C ILE A 31 17.35 8.38 11.60
N LEU A 32 16.99 9.67 11.64
CA LEU A 32 15.75 10.17 11.04
C LEU A 32 15.69 9.89 9.53
N GLY A 33 16.79 10.05 8.82
CA GLY A 33 16.88 9.73 7.39
C GLY A 33 16.59 8.26 7.09
N LEU A 34 17.09 7.34 7.90
CA LEU A 34 16.81 5.89 7.77
C LEU A 34 15.34 5.57 8.06
N GLN A 35 14.75 6.20 9.07
CA GLN A 35 13.33 5.99 9.41
C GLN A 35 12.40 6.40 8.26
N MET A 36 12.66 7.52 7.59
CA MET A 36 11.87 7.96 6.45
C MET A 36 11.91 6.95 5.29
N ARG A 37 13.08 6.40 5.01
CA ARG A 37 13.24 5.36 3.99
C ARG A 37 12.45 4.10 4.34
N THR A 38 12.57 3.62 5.57
CA THR A 38 11.84 2.43 6.04
C THR A 38 10.33 2.60 5.94
N LEU A 39 9.80 3.79 6.26
CA LEU A 39 8.37 4.09 6.13
C LEU A 39 7.91 4.01 4.67
N THR A 40 8.68 4.54 3.73
CA THR A 40 8.35 4.48 2.29
C THR A 40 8.34 3.03 1.80
N ASP A 41 9.35 2.25 2.16
CA ASP A 41 9.44 0.83 1.77
C ASP A 41 8.28 0.00 2.36
N THR A 42 7.89 0.29 3.60
CA THR A 42 6.75 -0.38 4.25
C THR A 42 5.43 -0.04 3.54
N GLN A 43 5.20 1.22 3.18
CA GLN A 43 4.00 1.62 2.45
C GLN A 43 3.91 0.92 1.09
N PHE A 44 5.04 0.81 0.37
CA PHE A 44 5.07 0.09 -0.89
C PHE A 44 4.73 -1.39 -0.72
N GLY A 45 5.27 -2.06 0.30
CA GLY A 45 4.96 -3.46 0.61
C GLY A 45 3.47 -3.69 0.94
N VAL A 46 2.85 -2.78 1.68
CA VAL A 46 1.41 -2.85 1.99
C VAL A 46 0.58 -2.72 0.71
N ARG A 47 0.89 -1.76 -0.15
CA ARG A 47 0.17 -1.57 -1.44
C ARG A 47 0.30 -2.79 -2.35
N GLN A 48 1.49 -3.37 -2.43
CA GLN A 48 1.72 -4.59 -3.20
C GLN A 48 0.88 -5.76 -2.66
N SER A 49 0.82 -5.92 -1.35
CA SER A 49 -0.01 -6.96 -0.72
C SER A 49 -1.50 -6.75 -0.99
N GLN A 50 -1.98 -5.52 -0.98
CA GLN A 50 -3.37 -5.19 -1.33
C GLN A 50 -3.66 -5.49 -2.80
N ALA A 51 -2.76 -5.14 -3.72
CA ALA A 51 -2.93 -5.45 -5.14
C ALA A 51 -2.99 -6.96 -5.40
N ILE A 52 -2.14 -7.76 -4.75
CA ILE A 52 -2.17 -9.22 -4.86
C ILE A 52 -3.52 -9.78 -4.41
N ARG A 53 -4.06 -9.33 -3.28
CA ARG A 53 -5.38 -9.76 -2.79
C ARG A 53 -6.51 -9.42 -3.76
N LEU A 54 -6.44 -8.26 -4.40
CA LEU A 54 -7.44 -7.87 -5.41
C LEU A 54 -7.38 -8.78 -6.64
N ILE A 55 -6.18 -9.13 -7.11
CA ILE A 55 -5.98 -10.06 -8.24
C ILE A 55 -6.46 -11.47 -7.87
N GLU A 56 -6.11 -11.97 -6.70
CA GLU A 56 -6.58 -13.26 -6.21
C GLU A 56 -8.10 -13.31 -6.10
N GLY A 57 -8.72 -12.25 -5.56
CA GLY A 57 -10.17 -12.14 -5.46
C GLY A 57 -10.86 -12.15 -6.82
N LEU A 58 -10.31 -11.47 -7.83
CA LEU A 58 -10.83 -11.51 -9.19
C LEU A 58 -10.67 -12.90 -9.81
N SER A 59 -9.50 -13.52 -9.65
CA SER A 59 -9.24 -14.85 -10.21
C SER A 59 -10.19 -15.90 -9.63
N GLU A 60 -10.54 -15.80 -8.37
CA GLU A 60 -11.51 -16.69 -7.72
C GLU A 60 -12.92 -16.48 -8.27
N ARG A 61 -13.35 -15.24 -8.47
CA ARG A 61 -14.65 -14.93 -9.10
C ARG A 61 -14.76 -15.50 -10.50
N ILE A 62 -13.71 -15.39 -11.33
CA ILE A 62 -13.65 -15.97 -12.67
C ILE A 62 -13.78 -17.49 -12.59
N ARG A 63 -13.13 -18.16 -11.65
CA ARG A 63 -13.21 -19.60 -11.44
C ARG A 63 -14.61 -20.07 -11.03
N LEU A 64 -15.32 -19.26 -10.25
CA LEU A 64 -16.68 -19.56 -9.81
C LEU A 64 -17.73 -19.39 -10.93
N ASN A 65 -17.35 -18.75 -12.05
CA ASN A 65 -18.22 -18.57 -13.20
C ASN A 65 -17.68 -19.34 -14.43
N PRO A 66 -17.67 -20.70 -14.41
CA PRO A 66 -17.06 -21.51 -15.47
C PRO A 66 -17.77 -21.34 -16.83
N ASN A 67 -19.04 -21.02 -16.82
CA ASN A 67 -19.81 -20.80 -18.04
C ASN A 67 -19.36 -19.54 -18.80
N SER A 68 -18.72 -18.58 -18.14
CA SER A 68 -18.16 -17.39 -18.78
C SER A 68 -16.92 -17.69 -19.62
N ILE A 69 -16.21 -18.79 -19.33
CA ILE A 69 -14.97 -19.17 -20.02
C ILE A 69 -15.26 -19.97 -21.29
N ILE A 70 -16.34 -20.77 -21.28
CA ILE A 70 -16.71 -21.71 -22.36
C ILE A 70 -17.46 -21.00 -23.49
N SER A 71 -18.17 -19.93 -23.17
CA SER A 71 -18.92 -19.12 -24.13
C SER A 71 -18.17 -17.83 -24.46
N SER A 72 -18.54 -17.13 -25.55
CA SER A 72 -18.03 -15.80 -25.92
C SER A 72 -18.19 -14.72 -24.84
N VAL A 73 -18.63 -15.11 -23.65
CA VAL A 73 -18.78 -14.29 -22.43
C VAL A 73 -17.43 -14.00 -21.76
N ALA A 74 -16.36 -14.73 -22.09
CA ALA A 74 -15.02 -14.47 -21.58
C ALA A 74 -14.57 -13.03 -21.84
N ASP A 75 -15.03 -12.42 -22.94
CA ASP A 75 -14.74 -11.03 -23.28
C ASP A 75 -15.29 -10.03 -22.24
N ASN A 76 -16.26 -10.42 -21.42
CA ASN A 76 -16.79 -9.56 -20.36
C ASN A 76 -15.86 -9.44 -19.14
N TYR A 77 -14.85 -10.28 -19.03
CA TYR A 77 -13.77 -10.16 -18.03
C TYR A 77 -12.55 -9.40 -18.56
N ILE A 78 -12.56 -9.00 -19.85
CA ILE A 78 -11.49 -8.16 -20.41
C ILE A 78 -11.72 -6.72 -19.96
N ILE A 79 -10.75 -6.17 -19.25
CA ILE A 79 -10.78 -4.80 -18.76
C ILE A 79 -9.99 -3.93 -19.73
N ASP A 80 -10.66 -3.02 -20.40
CA ASP A 80 -10.00 -1.97 -21.15
C ASP A 80 -9.70 -0.79 -20.21
N TRP A 81 -8.44 -0.62 -19.86
CA TRP A 81 -7.98 0.47 -19.01
C TRP A 81 -8.16 1.86 -19.63
N SER A 82 -8.29 1.96 -20.94
CA SER A 82 -8.58 3.22 -21.62
C SER A 82 -9.99 3.73 -21.32
N SER A 83 -10.92 2.82 -21.05
CA SER A 83 -12.30 3.14 -20.67
C SER A 83 -12.47 3.30 -19.15
N ALA A 84 -11.57 2.75 -18.34
CA ALA A 84 -11.64 2.84 -16.89
C ALA A 84 -11.37 4.27 -16.38
N THR A 85 -10.59 5.07 -17.11
CA THR A 85 -10.31 6.48 -16.78
C THR A 85 -11.38 7.45 -17.27
N ALA A 86 -12.13 7.06 -18.31
CA ALA A 86 -13.07 7.98 -18.99
C ALA A 86 -14.54 7.77 -18.63
N SER A 87 -14.88 6.64 -18.10
CA SER A 87 -16.26 6.34 -17.72
C SER A 87 -16.29 5.95 -16.24
N GLY A 88 -16.74 6.92 -15.45
CA GLY A 88 -17.94 6.68 -14.71
C GLY A 88 -19.00 6.04 -15.66
N GLY A 89 -18.65 4.91 -16.22
CA GLY A 89 -19.59 4.07 -16.94
C GLY A 89 -20.69 3.89 -15.95
N THR A 90 -21.86 4.39 -16.31
CA THR A 90 -23.10 4.17 -15.62
C THR A 90 -23.03 2.70 -15.21
N ALA A 91 -22.66 2.46 -13.95
CA ALA A 91 -22.84 1.17 -13.34
C ALA A 91 -24.34 0.96 -13.48
N THR A 92 -24.72 0.37 -14.61
CA THR A 92 -26.03 -0.20 -14.73
C THR A 92 -26.06 -1.10 -13.52
N SER A 93 -26.84 -0.75 -12.52
CA SER A 93 -26.85 -1.42 -11.23
C SER A 93 -27.37 -2.83 -11.48
N ILE A 94 -26.47 -3.68 -11.99
CA ILE A 94 -26.74 -5.09 -12.19
C ILE A 94 -26.76 -5.65 -10.78
N THR A 95 -27.97 -5.82 -10.25
CA THR A 95 -28.18 -6.47 -8.97
C THR A 95 -28.42 -7.96 -9.23
N CYS A 96 -27.54 -8.81 -8.73
CA CYS A 96 -27.66 -10.26 -8.85
C CYS A 96 -28.49 -10.88 -7.70
N SER A 97 -29.44 -10.14 -7.13
CA SER A 97 -30.23 -10.58 -5.97
C SER A 97 -31.22 -11.74 -6.26
N SER A 98 -31.63 -11.90 -7.52
CA SER A 98 -32.61 -12.91 -7.94
C SER A 98 -32.07 -13.96 -8.94
N GLY A 99 -30.75 -14.06 -9.07
CA GLY A 99 -30.07 -14.90 -10.05
C GLY A 99 -29.57 -14.10 -11.25
N CYS A 100 -28.33 -14.37 -11.66
CA CYS A 100 -27.69 -13.73 -12.80
C CYS A 100 -27.36 -14.75 -13.88
N THR A 101 -27.44 -14.30 -15.14
CA THR A 101 -26.78 -15.00 -16.24
C THR A 101 -25.26 -14.93 -16.05
N ALA A 102 -24.50 -15.88 -16.61
CA ALA A 102 -23.04 -15.87 -16.55
C ALA A 102 -22.43 -14.57 -17.04
N GLU A 103 -23.03 -13.94 -18.06
CA GLU A 103 -22.63 -12.64 -18.61
C GLU A 103 -22.86 -11.49 -17.61
N ASN A 104 -24.06 -11.41 -17.04
CA ASN A 104 -24.38 -10.36 -16.06
C ASN A 104 -23.55 -10.49 -14.79
N LEU A 105 -23.26 -11.72 -14.37
CA LEU A 105 -22.38 -12.00 -13.24
C LEU A 105 -20.95 -11.51 -13.53
N ALA A 106 -20.42 -11.77 -14.72
CA ALA A 106 -19.09 -11.30 -15.09
C ALA A 106 -18.99 -9.75 -15.07
N LYS A 107 -19.98 -9.07 -15.64
CA LYS A 107 -20.04 -7.59 -15.61
C LYS A 107 -20.14 -7.04 -14.19
N PHE A 108 -20.94 -7.69 -13.35
CA PHE A 108 -21.06 -7.32 -11.94
C PHE A 108 -19.74 -7.51 -11.18
N ASP A 109 -19.07 -8.64 -11.39
CA ASP A 109 -17.79 -8.94 -10.76
C ASP A 109 -16.72 -7.92 -11.13
N ILE A 110 -16.60 -7.57 -12.41
CA ILE A 110 -15.64 -6.57 -12.88
C ILE A 110 -15.96 -5.20 -12.30
N THR A 111 -17.23 -4.80 -12.28
CA THR A 111 -17.62 -3.48 -11.74
C THR A 111 -17.26 -3.39 -10.26
N GLN A 112 -17.60 -4.40 -9.47
CA GLN A 112 -17.23 -4.44 -8.05
C GLN A 112 -15.72 -4.47 -7.83
N TRP A 113 -14.99 -5.20 -8.66
CA TRP A 113 -13.54 -5.28 -8.57
C TRP A 113 -12.89 -3.93 -8.91
N GLN A 114 -13.32 -3.25 -9.96
CA GLN A 114 -12.83 -1.91 -10.32
C GLN A 114 -13.07 -0.90 -9.19
N GLU A 115 -14.25 -0.94 -8.59
CA GLU A 115 -14.56 -0.09 -7.43
C GLU A 115 -13.66 -0.40 -6.23
N ALA A 116 -13.40 -1.68 -5.95
CA ALA A 116 -12.47 -2.09 -4.90
C ALA A 116 -11.03 -1.62 -5.19
N VAL A 117 -10.57 -1.68 -6.44
CA VAL A 117 -9.26 -1.15 -6.87
C VAL A 117 -9.16 0.35 -6.60
N LYS A 118 -10.16 1.13 -7.04
CA LYS A 118 -10.20 2.59 -6.84
C LYS A 118 -10.18 2.97 -5.37
N ASN A 119 -10.91 2.24 -4.54
CA ASN A 119 -11.01 2.54 -3.10
C ASN A 119 -9.78 2.07 -2.30
N THR A 120 -9.02 1.11 -2.81
CA THR A 120 -7.93 0.47 -2.06
C THR A 120 -6.56 0.97 -2.49
N LEU A 121 -6.37 1.25 -3.77
CA LEU A 121 -5.09 1.70 -4.31
C LEU A 121 -5.10 3.21 -4.56
N PRO A 122 -4.15 3.98 -3.99
CA PRO A 122 -4.10 5.43 -4.14
C PRO A 122 -3.56 5.81 -5.51
N LEU A 123 -4.04 5.60 -6.55
CA LEU A 123 -3.73 5.90 -7.97
C LEU A 123 -4.42 4.85 -8.86
N GLY A 124 -5.48 4.24 -8.36
CA GLY A 124 -6.33 3.32 -9.13
C GLY A 124 -7.28 4.06 -10.09
N ASP A 125 -6.85 5.28 -10.50
CA ASP A 125 -7.58 6.07 -11.52
C ASP A 125 -7.17 5.63 -12.92
#